data_c771a8e424bb07e1ab427bcc4eb036f9
#
_entry.id   c771a8e424bb07e1ab427bcc4eb036f9
#
_cell.length_a   1.000
_cell.length_b   1.000
_cell.length_c   1.000
_cell.angle_alpha   90.00
_cell.angle_beta   90.00
_cell.angle_gamma   90.00
#
_symmetry.space_group_name_H-M   'P 1'
#
loop_
_entity.id
_entity.type
_entity.pdbx_description
1 polymer ?
#
loop_
_entity_poly.entity_id
_entity_poly.type
_entity_poly.pdbx_seq_one_letter_code
_entity_poly.pdbx_strand_id
1 'polypeptide(L)'
;MKGLLKFITCGSVDDGKSTLIGHILYDSKLLYADQKKALELDSKVGSRNGKIDYSLLLDGLMAEREQGITIDVAYRYFTTDHRSFIVADTPGHEEYTRNMAVGASFADLAVILVDASQGVLVQTRRHARICSLMGIKYFVFAVNKMDLVGYSEERFREIEKQIAELKSELSLENVKIIPLSATEGDNVTVKSENIPWYTGEPLLEYLENVDINSDDNEQGFYMPVQRVCRPDHTFRGFQGQIESGSISVGDEITALPSNEKAHVKSILVTDKNSENAHKGQPVTISLDKEVDVSRGCVLTKGNNIGVYKKLTVSLLWTDDEPLTEGNDYLVKLGTKTISGIVTDIQYAVDVNTGEHIKTDSLSKNGIAVCDIKLAEGIVADLFSSHKTLGELILIDRVTNMTSACGVVEKTDEKVESSERASFKNGDITARGDIFEEFFYDASSLNVLKYQPVHKTYTIGDEIQVSGESYNYPESFDILVLRDRTAVKIRNKKIAEIIPFSEYKYSGFPLINGRGFEIKVKSDSEVKQFLDEYNPDSAEYFRKWFKFDTYRKVVFSK
;
A
#
# COMPACT_ATOMS: atom_id res chain seq x y z
N MET A 1 -2.64 21.22 24.04
CA MET A 1 -3.43 20.26 23.23
C MET A 1 -2.47 19.19 22.75
N LYS A 2 -2.69 17.94 23.10
CA LYS A 2 -1.93 16.79 22.57
C LYS A 2 -2.35 16.61 21.13
N GLY A 3 -1.49 16.52 20.18
CA GLY A 3 -1.74 16.38 18.73
C GLY A 3 -3.02 15.69 18.23
N LEU A 4 -3.05 15.22 17.01
CA LEU A 4 -4.16 14.47 16.42
C LEU A 4 -4.04 12.99 16.79
N LEU A 5 -5.14 12.34 17.20
CA LEU A 5 -5.26 10.89 17.31
C LEU A 5 -6.22 10.37 16.24
N LYS A 6 -5.76 9.40 15.48
CA LYS A 6 -6.58 8.66 14.52
C LYS A 6 -6.88 7.29 15.11
N PHE A 7 -8.15 6.96 15.29
CA PHE A 7 -8.52 5.66 15.81
C PHE A 7 -9.65 5.01 15.02
N ILE A 8 -9.67 3.69 15.06
CA ILE A 8 -10.71 2.86 14.43
C ILE A 8 -11.59 2.24 15.50
N THR A 9 -12.90 2.13 15.23
CA THR A 9 -13.77 1.24 15.99
C THR A 9 -14.05 -0.01 15.18
N CYS A 10 -13.84 -1.17 15.78
CA CYS A 10 -14.11 -2.47 15.17
C CYS A 10 -14.68 -3.47 16.20
N GLY A 11 -15.23 -4.56 15.72
CA GLY A 11 -15.97 -5.54 16.52
C GLY A 11 -17.06 -6.20 15.67
N SER A 12 -17.75 -7.18 16.21
CA SER A 12 -18.81 -7.90 15.49
C SER A 12 -20.00 -6.99 15.16
N VAL A 13 -20.90 -7.48 14.34
CA VAL A 13 -22.19 -6.82 14.13
C VAL A 13 -22.90 -6.75 15.48
N ASP A 14 -23.60 -5.65 15.74
CA ASP A 14 -24.33 -5.37 16.99
C ASP A 14 -23.48 -5.18 18.25
N ASP A 15 -22.15 -5.19 18.20
CA ASP A 15 -21.31 -4.87 19.36
C ASP A 15 -21.45 -3.41 19.85
N GLY A 16 -22.10 -2.54 19.07
CA GLY A 16 -22.42 -1.15 19.46
C GLY A 16 -21.37 -0.12 19.02
N LYS A 17 -20.62 -0.37 17.94
CA LYS A 17 -19.59 0.54 17.39
C LYS A 17 -20.14 1.94 17.11
N SER A 18 -21.13 2.05 16.26
CA SER A 18 -21.75 3.33 15.87
C SER A 18 -22.45 3.99 17.06
N THR A 19 -23.04 3.19 17.97
CA THR A 19 -23.62 3.71 19.23
C THR A 19 -22.56 4.37 20.10
N LEU A 20 -21.39 3.74 20.26
CA LEU A 20 -20.30 4.27 21.07
C LEU A 20 -19.78 5.61 20.54
N ILE A 21 -19.51 5.69 19.23
CA ILE A 21 -19.04 6.93 18.60
C ILE A 21 -20.11 8.02 18.72
N GLY A 22 -21.36 7.68 18.41
CA GLY A 22 -22.48 8.61 18.52
C GLY A 22 -22.65 9.16 19.93
N HIS A 23 -22.48 8.32 20.96
CA HIS A 23 -22.52 8.74 22.38
C HIS A 23 -21.37 9.71 22.70
N ILE A 24 -20.13 9.41 22.27
CA ILE A 24 -19.00 10.31 22.46
C ILE A 24 -19.28 11.69 21.82
N LEU A 25 -19.78 11.72 20.60
CA LEU A 25 -20.09 12.96 19.90
C LEU A 25 -21.21 13.76 20.58
N TYR A 26 -22.22 13.07 21.08
CA TYR A 26 -23.37 13.69 21.78
C TYR A 26 -22.96 14.32 23.12
N ASP A 27 -22.24 13.59 23.96
CA ASP A 27 -21.82 14.04 25.29
C ASP A 27 -20.76 15.12 25.25
N SER A 28 -19.84 15.03 24.27
CA SER A 28 -18.80 16.05 24.06
C SER A 28 -19.35 17.38 23.54
N LYS A 29 -20.69 17.50 23.37
CA LYS A 29 -21.38 18.71 22.86
C LYS A 29 -20.87 19.17 21.48
N LEU A 30 -20.44 18.24 20.67
CA LEU A 30 -19.84 18.48 19.35
C LEU A 30 -20.88 18.52 18.23
N LEU A 31 -22.15 18.22 18.56
CA LEU A 31 -23.28 18.29 17.64
C LEU A 31 -23.82 19.71 17.54
N TYR A 32 -24.11 20.15 16.34
CA TYR A 32 -24.88 21.36 16.11
C TYR A 32 -26.31 21.18 16.66
N ALA A 33 -26.93 22.31 17.08
CA ALA A 33 -28.25 22.27 17.72
C ALA A 33 -29.35 21.66 16.84
N ASP A 34 -29.25 21.81 15.53
CA ASP A 34 -30.16 21.20 14.54
C ASP A 34 -29.94 19.68 14.43
N GLN A 35 -28.71 19.21 14.43
CA GLN A 35 -28.38 17.77 14.43
C GLN A 35 -28.88 17.09 15.71
N LYS A 36 -28.65 17.73 16.86
CA LYS A 36 -29.15 17.21 18.14
C LYS A 36 -30.66 17.09 18.15
N LYS A 37 -31.37 18.12 17.66
CA LYS A 37 -32.84 18.13 17.59
C LYS A 37 -33.35 17.09 16.59
N ALA A 38 -32.70 16.92 15.45
CA ALA A 38 -33.06 15.88 14.49
C ALA A 38 -32.89 14.48 15.10
N LEU A 39 -31.77 14.21 15.77
CA LEU A 39 -31.52 12.95 16.47
C LEU A 39 -32.60 12.63 17.53
N GLU A 40 -32.96 13.63 18.35
CA GLU A 40 -34.01 13.48 19.36
C GLU A 40 -35.39 13.20 18.74
N LEU A 41 -35.67 13.77 17.56
CA LEU A 41 -36.94 13.51 16.83
C LEU A 41 -36.94 12.13 16.19
N ASP A 42 -35.86 11.75 15.50
CA ASP A 42 -35.76 10.46 14.83
C ASP A 42 -35.73 9.32 15.84
N SER A 43 -35.10 9.49 17.01
CA SER A 43 -35.12 8.52 18.11
C SER A 43 -36.50 8.29 18.71
N LYS A 44 -37.38 9.29 18.67
CA LYS A 44 -38.78 9.15 19.15
C LYS A 44 -39.66 8.31 18.23
N VAL A 45 -39.32 8.27 16.93
CA VAL A 45 -40.04 7.47 15.92
C VAL A 45 -39.53 6.03 15.91
N GLY A 46 -38.29 5.79 16.38
CA GLY A 46 -37.68 4.47 16.46
C GLY A 46 -38.10 3.65 17.67
N SER A 47 -37.87 2.34 17.65
CA SER A 47 -38.38 1.33 18.58
C SER A 47 -37.71 1.26 19.96
N ARG A 48 -36.83 2.18 20.35
CA ARG A 48 -36.03 2.12 21.61
C ARG A 48 -36.70 2.78 22.84
N ASN A 49 -37.98 2.60 23.04
CA ASN A 49 -38.70 3.08 24.23
C ASN A 49 -38.46 4.56 24.60
N GLY A 50 -38.21 5.43 23.59
CA GLY A 50 -37.98 6.87 23.79
C GLY A 50 -36.57 7.26 24.22
N LYS A 51 -35.59 6.33 24.32
CA LYS A 51 -34.17 6.63 24.50
C LYS A 51 -33.55 7.08 23.18
N ILE A 52 -32.50 7.90 23.27
CA ILE A 52 -31.77 8.39 22.10
C ILE A 52 -31.05 7.22 21.41
N ASP A 53 -31.21 7.13 20.10
CA ASP A 53 -30.47 6.20 19.26
C ASP A 53 -29.25 6.89 18.66
N TYR A 54 -28.10 6.74 19.31
CA TYR A 54 -26.86 7.38 18.92
C TYR A 54 -26.30 6.87 17.60
N SER A 55 -26.68 5.66 17.13
CA SER A 55 -26.20 5.08 15.87
C SER A 55 -26.64 5.90 14.65
N LEU A 56 -27.82 6.53 14.74
CA LEU A 56 -28.35 7.38 13.66
C LEU A 56 -27.46 8.57 13.28
N LEU A 57 -26.51 8.95 14.15
CA LEU A 57 -25.53 10.01 13.84
C LEU A 57 -24.51 9.59 12.80
N LEU A 58 -24.29 8.30 12.61
CA LEU A 58 -23.23 7.75 11.76
C LEU A 58 -23.76 7.15 10.47
N ASP A 59 -24.99 6.65 10.47
CA ASP A 59 -25.62 6.01 9.31
C ASP A 59 -25.79 6.99 8.15
N GLY A 60 -24.81 7.01 7.25
CA GLY A 60 -24.73 7.94 6.12
C GLY A 60 -25.43 7.45 4.86
N LEU A 61 -25.40 6.13 4.61
CA LEU A 61 -25.97 5.50 3.43
C LEU A 61 -27.40 5.02 3.68
N MET A 62 -28.27 5.14 2.67
CA MET A 62 -29.64 4.58 2.79
C MET A 62 -29.60 3.07 3.03
N ALA A 63 -28.69 2.36 2.39
CA ALA A 63 -28.53 0.91 2.57
C ALA A 63 -28.12 0.53 4.00
N GLU A 64 -27.29 1.34 4.67
CA GLU A 64 -26.91 1.14 6.07
C GLU A 64 -28.12 1.29 7.00
N ARG A 65 -28.94 2.32 6.76
CA ARG A 65 -30.18 2.54 7.52
C ARG A 65 -31.23 1.44 7.32
N GLU A 66 -31.35 0.93 6.09
CA GLU A 66 -32.29 -0.15 5.77
C GLU A 66 -31.86 -1.50 6.34
N GLN A 67 -30.56 -1.79 6.32
CA GLN A 67 -30.02 -3.07 6.78
C GLN A 67 -29.59 -3.04 8.26
N GLY A 68 -29.42 -1.85 8.85
CA GLY A 68 -28.95 -1.69 10.22
C GLY A 68 -27.50 -2.09 10.45
N ILE A 69 -26.66 -2.10 9.39
CA ILE A 69 -25.24 -2.46 9.45
C ILE A 69 -24.39 -1.40 8.75
N THR A 70 -23.18 -1.17 9.26
CA THR A 70 -22.16 -0.37 8.57
C THR A 70 -21.61 -1.15 7.38
N ILE A 71 -21.60 -0.56 6.19
CA ILE A 71 -21.12 -1.15 4.94
C ILE A 71 -19.76 -0.58 4.57
N ASP A 72 -19.60 0.74 4.62
CA ASP A 72 -18.37 1.44 4.28
C ASP A 72 -17.77 2.13 5.50
N VAL A 73 -16.51 2.58 5.37
CA VAL A 73 -15.82 3.28 6.46
C VAL A 73 -16.34 4.70 6.57
N ALA A 74 -16.92 5.04 7.71
CA ALA A 74 -17.37 6.39 8.00
C ALA A 74 -16.35 7.14 8.86
N TYR A 75 -15.78 8.22 8.31
CA TYR A 75 -14.85 9.08 9.06
C TYR A 75 -15.58 10.22 9.73
N ARG A 76 -15.29 10.44 11.02
CA ARG A 76 -15.79 11.57 11.79
C ARG A 76 -14.61 12.32 12.43
N TYR A 77 -14.74 13.64 12.44
CA TYR A 77 -13.75 14.55 12.98
C TYR A 77 -14.34 15.27 14.18
N PHE A 78 -13.64 15.26 15.29
CA PHE A 78 -14.04 16.02 16.46
C PHE A 78 -12.84 16.46 17.28
N THR A 79 -13.05 17.47 18.13
CA THR A 79 -11.99 18.04 18.97
C THR A 79 -12.58 18.31 20.35
N THR A 80 -11.89 17.83 21.38
CA THR A 80 -12.14 18.20 22.76
C THR A 80 -11.19 19.32 23.21
N ASP A 81 -11.30 19.79 24.41
CA ASP A 81 -10.38 20.79 24.97
C ASP A 81 -8.92 20.26 25.04
N HIS A 82 -8.73 18.95 25.02
CA HIS A 82 -7.44 18.30 25.23
C HIS A 82 -6.81 17.78 23.94
N ARG A 83 -7.58 17.25 22.98
CA ARG A 83 -7.07 16.58 21.79
C ARG A 83 -8.02 16.66 20.60
N SER A 84 -7.48 16.60 19.38
CA SER A 84 -8.24 16.42 18.14
C SER A 84 -8.26 14.95 17.74
N PHE A 85 -9.37 14.50 17.15
CA PHE A 85 -9.61 13.11 16.80
C PHE A 85 -10.12 12.95 15.38
N ILE A 86 -9.70 11.86 14.74
CA ILE A 86 -10.36 11.30 13.57
C ILE A 86 -10.74 9.87 13.94
N VAL A 87 -12.01 9.55 13.93
CA VAL A 87 -12.48 8.19 14.13
C VAL A 87 -12.97 7.59 12.82
N ALA A 88 -12.56 6.36 12.54
CA ALA A 88 -13.07 5.53 11.47
C ALA A 88 -14.03 4.50 12.05
N ASP A 89 -15.33 4.65 11.79
CA ASP A 89 -16.31 3.60 12.06
C ASP A 89 -16.28 2.57 10.95
N THR A 90 -16.12 1.29 11.30
CA THR A 90 -15.89 0.23 10.33
C THR A 90 -16.91 -0.88 10.42
N PRO A 91 -17.18 -1.55 9.28
CA PRO A 91 -18.08 -2.69 9.23
C PRO A 91 -17.67 -3.81 10.20
N GLY A 92 -18.66 -4.46 10.82
CA GLY A 92 -18.43 -5.64 11.64
C GLY A 92 -18.63 -6.97 10.90
N HIS A 93 -19.28 -6.95 9.73
CA HIS A 93 -19.61 -8.14 8.96
C HIS A 93 -18.39 -8.63 8.14
N GLU A 94 -18.23 -9.95 8.08
CA GLU A 94 -17.10 -10.60 7.39
C GLU A 94 -16.96 -10.19 5.91
N GLU A 95 -18.08 -9.99 5.22
CA GLU A 95 -18.11 -9.59 3.81
C GLU A 95 -17.37 -8.25 3.56
N TYR A 96 -17.39 -7.35 4.54
CA TYR A 96 -16.80 -6.02 4.46
C TYR A 96 -15.41 -5.93 5.11
N THR A 97 -14.74 -7.05 5.33
CA THR A 97 -13.38 -7.11 5.91
C THR A 97 -12.39 -6.18 5.19
N ARG A 98 -12.53 -6.04 3.86
CA ARG A 98 -11.74 -5.10 3.05
C ARG A 98 -11.87 -3.65 3.54
N ASN A 99 -13.09 -3.20 3.78
CA ASN A 99 -13.35 -1.83 4.25
C ASN A 99 -12.81 -1.65 5.68
N MET A 100 -12.96 -2.67 6.54
CA MET A 100 -12.34 -2.68 7.86
C MET A 100 -10.81 -2.51 7.80
N ALA A 101 -10.13 -3.23 6.90
CA ALA A 101 -8.69 -3.13 6.72
C ALA A 101 -8.25 -1.73 6.24
N VAL A 102 -9.05 -1.07 5.38
CA VAL A 102 -8.81 0.32 4.97
C VAL A 102 -8.87 1.26 6.17
N GLY A 103 -9.86 1.10 7.06
CA GLY A 103 -9.93 1.87 8.29
C GLY A 103 -8.73 1.63 9.21
N ALA A 104 -8.30 0.37 9.33
CA ALA A 104 -7.16 -0.01 10.16
C ALA A 104 -5.83 0.57 9.66
N SER A 105 -5.60 0.62 8.35
CA SER A 105 -4.35 1.16 7.78
C SER A 105 -4.13 2.66 8.07
N PHE A 106 -5.23 3.37 8.32
CA PHE A 106 -5.22 4.80 8.62
C PHE A 106 -4.98 5.11 10.11
N ALA A 107 -5.31 4.18 11.01
CA ALA A 107 -5.44 4.44 12.44
C ALA A 107 -4.12 4.23 13.21
N ASP A 108 -3.96 5.01 14.28
CA ASP A 108 -2.87 4.88 15.26
C ASP A 108 -3.26 3.96 16.42
N LEU A 109 -4.59 3.85 16.70
CA LEU A 109 -5.15 3.10 17.81
C LEU A 109 -6.42 2.36 17.38
N ALA A 110 -6.64 1.15 17.88
CA ALA A 110 -7.86 0.37 17.68
C ALA A 110 -8.69 0.29 18.95
N VAL A 111 -9.97 0.67 18.84
CA VAL A 111 -10.99 0.39 19.85
C VAL A 111 -11.81 -0.81 19.38
N ILE A 112 -11.54 -1.98 19.97
CA ILE A 112 -12.23 -3.23 19.64
C ILE A 112 -13.34 -3.47 20.65
N LEU A 113 -14.59 -3.44 20.17
CA LEU A 113 -15.74 -3.70 21.02
C LEU A 113 -15.92 -5.21 21.22
N VAL A 114 -16.27 -5.56 22.44
CA VAL A 114 -16.60 -6.93 22.85
C VAL A 114 -17.90 -6.90 23.62
N ASP A 115 -18.93 -7.58 23.11
CA ASP A 115 -20.21 -7.70 23.83
C ASP A 115 -20.03 -8.52 25.11
N ALA A 116 -20.31 -7.91 26.28
CA ALA A 116 -20.16 -8.56 27.58
C ALA A 116 -20.98 -9.85 27.72
N SER A 117 -22.10 -9.98 27.01
CA SER A 117 -22.94 -11.18 27.03
C SER A 117 -22.29 -12.35 26.27
N GLN A 118 -21.51 -12.06 25.21
CA GLN A 118 -20.93 -13.06 24.31
C GLN A 118 -19.46 -13.35 24.61
N GLY A 119 -18.65 -12.32 24.94
CA GLY A 119 -17.21 -12.42 25.11
C GLY A 119 -16.45 -12.31 23.78
N VAL A 120 -15.21 -12.82 23.74
CA VAL A 120 -14.34 -12.74 22.56
C VAL A 120 -14.80 -13.72 21.49
N LEU A 121 -15.26 -13.19 20.35
CA LEU A 121 -15.73 -13.97 19.20
C LEU A 121 -14.64 -14.10 18.13
N VAL A 122 -14.92 -14.93 17.11
CA VAL A 122 -14.05 -15.11 15.93
C VAL A 122 -13.79 -13.77 15.23
N GLN A 123 -14.80 -12.92 15.09
CA GLN A 123 -14.65 -11.60 14.48
C GLN A 123 -13.77 -10.67 15.31
N THR A 124 -13.85 -10.75 16.65
CA THR A 124 -12.97 -10.00 17.54
C THR A 124 -11.51 -10.37 17.31
N ARG A 125 -11.21 -11.69 17.20
CA ARG A 125 -9.86 -12.21 16.88
C ARG A 125 -9.40 -11.75 15.51
N ARG A 126 -10.26 -11.86 14.48
CA ARG A 126 -9.96 -11.41 13.12
C ARG A 126 -9.64 -9.93 13.07
N HIS A 127 -10.45 -9.09 13.68
CA HIS A 127 -10.24 -7.64 13.69
C HIS A 127 -8.95 -7.27 14.43
N ALA A 128 -8.67 -7.87 15.58
CA ALA A 128 -7.42 -7.65 16.31
C ALA A 128 -6.19 -8.03 15.45
N ARG A 129 -6.27 -9.16 14.74
CA ARG A 129 -5.20 -9.63 13.84
C ARG A 129 -4.98 -8.68 12.65
N ILE A 130 -6.06 -8.21 12.02
CA ILE A 130 -5.96 -7.24 10.92
C ILE A 130 -5.41 -5.91 11.41
N CYS A 131 -5.86 -5.40 12.56
CA CYS A 131 -5.31 -4.18 13.14
C CYS A 131 -3.81 -4.32 13.45
N SER A 132 -3.39 -5.45 13.99
CA SER A 132 -1.98 -5.76 14.23
C SER A 132 -1.19 -5.83 12.92
N LEU A 133 -1.72 -6.52 11.89
CA LEU A 133 -1.12 -6.59 10.55
C LEU A 133 -0.94 -5.20 9.93
N MET A 134 -1.90 -4.29 10.11
CA MET A 134 -1.81 -2.90 9.63
C MET A 134 -0.93 -2.00 10.52
N GLY A 135 -0.24 -2.57 11.50
CA GLY A 135 0.76 -1.89 12.34
C GLY A 135 0.19 -1.04 13.47
N ILE A 136 -1.04 -1.27 13.87
CA ILE A 136 -1.59 -0.64 15.07
C ILE A 136 -0.91 -1.26 16.29
N LYS A 137 -0.33 -0.42 17.16
CA LYS A 137 0.36 -0.83 18.39
C LYS A 137 -0.47 -0.61 19.64
N TYR A 138 -1.50 0.23 19.60
CA TYR A 138 -2.33 0.62 20.73
C TYR A 138 -3.73 0.04 20.59
N PHE A 139 -4.13 -0.77 21.55
CA PHE A 139 -5.42 -1.47 21.53
C PHE A 139 -6.24 -1.14 22.76
N VAL A 140 -7.48 -0.77 22.57
CA VAL A 140 -8.49 -0.69 23.64
C VAL A 140 -9.53 -1.75 23.37
N PHE A 141 -9.66 -2.73 24.25
CA PHE A 141 -10.79 -3.64 24.24
C PHE A 141 -11.90 -3.03 25.11
N ALA A 142 -12.93 -2.52 24.43
CA ALA A 142 -14.10 -1.94 25.07
C ALA A 142 -15.13 -3.04 25.32
N VAL A 143 -15.19 -3.55 26.56
CA VAL A 143 -16.15 -4.57 26.98
C VAL A 143 -17.49 -3.86 27.16
N ASN A 144 -18.28 -3.87 26.09
CA ASN A 144 -19.53 -3.12 25.95
C ASN A 144 -20.75 -3.91 26.44
N LYS A 145 -21.86 -3.22 26.63
CA LYS A 145 -23.14 -3.76 27.11
C LYS A 145 -23.05 -4.36 28.51
N MET A 146 -22.23 -3.76 29.39
CA MET A 146 -22.15 -4.17 30.77
C MET A 146 -23.48 -4.07 31.53
N ASP A 147 -24.38 -3.18 31.09
CA ASP A 147 -25.75 -3.05 31.55
C ASP A 147 -26.58 -4.34 31.36
N LEU A 148 -26.38 -5.07 30.26
CA LEU A 148 -27.09 -6.33 29.97
C LEU A 148 -26.67 -7.50 30.88
N VAL A 149 -25.47 -7.42 31.43
CA VAL A 149 -24.92 -8.44 32.38
C VAL A 149 -24.94 -7.95 33.84
N GLY A 150 -25.71 -6.90 34.11
CA GLY A 150 -25.88 -6.34 35.46
C GLY A 150 -24.58 -5.77 36.04
N TYR A 151 -23.68 -5.27 35.19
CA TYR A 151 -22.38 -4.70 35.55
C TYR A 151 -21.49 -5.68 36.35
N SER A 152 -21.58 -6.98 36.05
CA SER A 152 -20.91 -8.06 36.77
C SER A 152 -19.38 -7.97 36.59
N GLU A 153 -18.66 -7.83 37.71
CA GLU A 153 -17.21 -7.91 37.73
C GLU A 153 -16.72 -9.30 37.33
N GLU A 154 -17.37 -10.37 37.79
CA GLU A 154 -16.99 -11.75 37.45
C GLU A 154 -17.00 -11.97 35.94
N ARG A 155 -18.06 -11.53 35.26
CA ARG A 155 -18.17 -11.62 33.79
C ARG A 155 -17.07 -10.82 33.09
N PHE A 156 -16.78 -9.63 33.56
CA PHE A 156 -15.69 -8.82 33.04
C PHE A 156 -14.33 -9.54 33.16
N ARG A 157 -14.05 -10.15 34.33
CA ARG A 157 -12.78 -10.88 34.57
C ARG A 157 -12.65 -12.12 33.70
N GLU A 158 -13.74 -12.79 33.34
CA GLU A 158 -13.72 -13.88 32.36
C GLU A 158 -13.29 -13.37 30.97
N ILE A 159 -13.86 -12.26 30.53
CA ILE A 159 -13.54 -11.65 29.22
C ILE A 159 -12.10 -11.11 29.23
N GLU A 160 -11.66 -10.51 30.32
CA GLU A 160 -10.29 -10.05 30.49
C GLU A 160 -9.27 -11.19 30.30
N LYS A 161 -9.55 -12.41 30.78
CA LYS A 161 -8.72 -13.60 30.53
C LYS A 161 -8.69 -13.97 29.04
N GLN A 162 -9.83 -13.97 28.36
CA GLN A 162 -9.91 -14.26 26.92
C GLN A 162 -9.10 -13.22 26.10
N ILE A 163 -9.15 -11.95 26.49
CA ILE A 163 -8.37 -10.88 25.87
C ILE A 163 -6.87 -11.06 26.15
N ALA A 164 -6.50 -11.51 27.37
CA ALA A 164 -5.11 -11.77 27.71
C ALA A 164 -4.52 -12.94 26.88
N GLU A 165 -5.31 -13.97 26.60
CA GLU A 165 -4.93 -15.05 25.68
C GLU A 165 -4.70 -14.50 24.26
N LEU A 166 -5.64 -13.71 23.74
CA LEU A 166 -5.53 -13.07 22.43
C LEU A 166 -4.33 -12.09 22.36
N LYS A 167 -4.08 -11.33 23.41
CA LYS A 167 -2.90 -10.47 23.54
C LYS A 167 -1.61 -11.26 23.41
N SER A 168 -1.52 -12.41 24.07
CA SER A 168 -0.33 -13.27 24.03
C SER A 168 -0.16 -13.89 22.62
N GLU A 169 -1.25 -14.39 22.04
CA GLU A 169 -1.27 -14.97 20.69
C GLU A 169 -0.77 -13.99 19.63
N LEU A 170 -1.26 -12.76 19.67
CA LEU A 170 -0.92 -11.72 18.67
C LEU A 170 0.27 -10.86 19.09
N SER A 171 0.89 -11.11 20.24
CA SER A 171 1.97 -10.30 20.80
C SER A 171 1.65 -8.80 20.87
N LEU A 172 0.39 -8.46 21.25
CA LEU A 172 -0.04 -7.06 21.32
C LEU A 172 0.66 -6.35 22.49
N GLU A 173 1.28 -5.21 22.21
CA GLU A 173 2.11 -4.51 23.20
C GLU A 173 1.28 -3.65 24.15
N ASN A 174 0.56 -2.67 23.64
CA ASN A 174 -0.17 -1.67 24.42
C ASN A 174 -1.66 -1.99 24.45
N VAL A 175 -2.10 -2.78 25.43
CA VAL A 175 -3.50 -3.19 25.57
C VAL A 175 -4.13 -2.59 26.80
N LYS A 176 -5.25 -1.90 26.63
CA LYS A 176 -6.15 -1.40 27.68
C LYS A 176 -7.48 -2.11 27.58
N ILE A 177 -8.07 -2.49 28.70
CA ILE A 177 -9.40 -3.12 28.75
C ILE A 177 -10.30 -2.22 29.60
N ILE A 178 -11.43 -1.81 29.04
CA ILE A 178 -12.37 -0.86 29.68
C ILE A 178 -13.78 -1.45 29.64
N PRO A 179 -14.41 -1.70 30.81
CA PRO A 179 -15.82 -2.07 30.89
C PRO A 179 -16.68 -0.82 30.68
N LEU A 180 -17.66 -0.89 29.77
CA LEU A 180 -18.51 0.25 29.46
C LEU A 180 -19.92 -0.16 29.02
N SER A 181 -20.84 0.79 29.00
CA SER A 181 -22.11 0.70 28.27
C SER A 181 -22.23 1.89 27.32
N ALA A 182 -22.12 1.62 26.03
CA ALA A 182 -22.25 2.65 24.98
C ALA A 182 -23.66 3.26 24.96
N THR A 183 -24.68 2.54 25.38
CA THR A 183 -26.07 2.99 25.40
C THR A 183 -26.35 3.86 26.63
N GLU A 184 -25.89 3.44 27.80
CA GLU A 184 -26.17 4.16 29.08
C GLU A 184 -25.07 5.23 29.38
N GLY A 185 -23.92 5.20 28.68
CA GLY A 185 -22.83 6.16 28.87
C GLY A 185 -21.81 5.78 29.93
N ASP A 186 -21.99 4.63 30.58
CA ASP A 186 -21.09 4.17 31.64
C ASP A 186 -19.67 3.99 31.13
N ASN A 187 -18.71 4.68 31.75
CA ASN A 187 -17.28 4.68 31.38
C ASN A 187 -17.00 5.06 29.90
N VAL A 188 -17.90 5.74 29.22
CA VAL A 188 -17.67 6.27 27.87
C VAL A 188 -16.93 7.61 27.96
N THR A 189 -17.59 8.65 28.45
CA THR A 189 -17.03 10.00 28.62
C THR A 189 -16.71 10.34 30.06
N VAL A 190 -17.48 9.78 30.99
CA VAL A 190 -17.34 9.97 32.43
C VAL A 190 -17.30 8.64 33.16
N LYS A 191 -16.68 8.64 34.34
CA LYS A 191 -16.60 7.44 35.17
C LYS A 191 -17.98 7.01 35.66
N SER A 192 -18.28 5.72 35.53
CA SER A 192 -19.54 5.13 35.91
C SER A 192 -19.67 4.92 37.42
N GLU A 193 -20.82 5.24 37.98
CA GLU A 193 -21.20 4.86 39.34
C GLU A 193 -21.69 3.40 39.42
N ASN A 194 -22.14 2.82 38.30
CA ASN A 194 -22.63 1.44 38.22
C ASN A 194 -21.47 0.40 38.18
N ILE A 195 -20.23 0.85 37.93
CA ILE A 195 -19.04 -0.01 37.81
C ILE A 195 -17.99 0.42 38.86
N PRO A 196 -18.31 0.42 40.17
CA PRO A 196 -17.39 0.95 41.22
C PRO A 196 -16.12 0.13 41.39
N TRP A 197 -16.12 -1.13 40.98
CA TRP A 197 -14.95 -2.02 41.01
C TRP A 197 -13.91 -1.71 39.92
N TYR A 198 -14.26 -0.96 38.88
CA TYR A 198 -13.30 -0.49 37.89
C TYR A 198 -12.67 0.83 38.33
N THR A 199 -11.36 0.80 38.59
CA THR A 199 -10.63 1.95 39.06
C THR A 199 -9.91 2.76 37.97
N GLY A 200 -9.95 2.26 36.72
CA GLY A 200 -9.35 2.91 35.56
C GLY A 200 -10.10 4.16 35.11
N GLU A 201 -9.54 4.80 34.10
CA GLU A 201 -10.13 5.95 33.42
C GLU A 201 -11.22 5.53 32.41
N PRO A 202 -12.24 6.37 32.15
CA PRO A 202 -13.19 6.15 31.07
C PRO A 202 -12.52 6.24 29.70
N LEU A 203 -13.24 5.75 28.67
CA LEU A 203 -12.67 5.62 27.32
C LEU A 203 -12.18 6.95 26.74
N LEU A 204 -12.99 8.02 26.80
CA LEU A 204 -12.61 9.31 26.22
C LEU A 204 -11.37 9.89 26.92
N GLU A 205 -11.31 9.82 28.24
CA GLU A 205 -10.16 10.28 29.02
C GLU A 205 -8.89 9.52 28.65
N TYR A 206 -8.98 8.20 28.44
CA TYR A 206 -7.86 7.40 27.94
C TYR A 206 -7.41 7.86 26.55
N LEU A 207 -8.35 8.04 25.59
CA LEU A 207 -8.06 8.51 24.24
C LEU A 207 -7.41 9.91 24.22
N GLU A 208 -7.82 10.78 25.13
CA GLU A 208 -7.19 12.11 25.30
C GLU A 208 -5.76 12.03 25.81
N ASN A 209 -5.46 11.05 26.67
CA ASN A 209 -4.22 10.98 27.41
C ASN A 209 -3.15 10.05 26.80
N VAL A 210 -3.53 9.05 26.01
CA VAL A 210 -2.59 8.10 25.42
C VAL A 210 -1.51 8.80 24.57
N ASP A 211 -0.26 8.45 24.80
CA ASP A 211 0.86 8.94 23.99
C ASP A 211 1.27 7.89 22.95
N ILE A 212 0.95 8.19 21.69
CA ILE A 212 1.25 7.34 20.52
C ILE A 212 2.62 7.65 19.88
N ASN A 213 3.33 8.69 20.33
CA ASN A 213 4.58 9.14 19.72
C ASN A 213 5.82 8.54 20.41
N SER A 214 5.64 7.85 21.54
CA SER A 214 6.75 7.29 22.32
C SER A 214 7.55 6.20 21.60
N ASP A 215 6.97 5.58 20.57
CA ASP A 215 7.54 4.43 19.86
C ASP A 215 8.07 4.79 18.47
N ASP A 216 8.24 6.08 18.16
CA ASP A 216 8.74 6.55 16.87
C ASP A 216 10.27 6.40 16.79
N ASN A 217 10.72 5.19 16.47
CA ASN A 217 12.14 4.82 16.34
C ASN A 217 12.70 4.95 14.92
N GLU A 218 11.93 5.54 13.98
CA GLU A 218 12.39 5.72 12.63
C GLU A 218 13.62 6.62 12.55
N GLN A 219 14.71 6.09 11.99
CA GLN A 219 15.99 6.80 11.87
C GLN A 219 16.21 7.35 10.47
N GLY A 220 16.83 8.53 10.42
CA GLY A 220 17.18 9.18 9.17
C GLY A 220 15.99 9.84 8.48
N PHE A 221 16.30 10.56 7.40
CA PHE A 221 15.30 11.25 6.59
C PHE A 221 14.92 10.39 5.39
N TYR A 222 13.63 10.29 5.10
CA TYR A 222 13.16 9.89 3.79
C TYR A 222 11.86 10.58 3.39
N MET A 223 11.71 10.78 2.08
CA MET A 223 10.55 11.40 1.46
C MET A 223 10.24 10.70 0.13
N PRO A 224 9.14 9.94 0.03
CA PRO A 224 8.65 9.43 -1.25
C PRO A 224 8.22 10.59 -2.16
N VAL A 225 8.73 10.60 -3.40
CA VAL A 225 8.39 11.62 -4.38
C VAL A 225 7.02 11.31 -4.98
N GLN A 226 6.06 12.18 -4.72
CA GLN A 226 4.68 12.07 -5.23
C GLN A 226 4.50 12.81 -6.56
N ARG A 227 5.23 13.92 -6.75
CA ARG A 227 5.13 14.74 -7.95
C ARG A 227 6.45 15.48 -8.21
N VAL A 228 6.78 15.63 -9.48
CA VAL A 228 7.82 16.57 -9.93
C VAL A 228 7.15 17.84 -10.41
N CYS A 229 7.50 18.98 -9.81
CA CYS A 229 7.00 20.30 -10.16
C CYS A 229 8.05 21.03 -11.01
N ARG A 230 7.69 21.39 -12.23
CA ARG A 230 8.56 22.15 -13.16
C ARG A 230 7.72 23.20 -13.88
N PRO A 231 7.39 24.32 -13.22
CA PRO A 231 6.56 25.37 -13.83
C PRO A 231 7.26 26.03 -15.02
N ASP A 232 8.59 26.11 -15.01
CA ASP A 232 9.41 26.65 -16.08
C ASP A 232 10.79 25.95 -16.12
N HIS A 233 11.71 26.43 -16.97
CA HIS A 233 13.04 25.88 -17.14
C HIS A 233 14.04 26.19 -16.01
N THR A 234 13.67 27.12 -15.12
CA THR A 234 14.57 27.57 -14.03
C THR A 234 14.34 26.85 -12.72
N PHE A 235 13.18 26.20 -12.55
CA PHE A 235 12.79 25.53 -11.33
C PHE A 235 12.42 24.06 -11.57
N ARG A 236 13.01 23.17 -10.76
CA ARG A 236 12.60 21.78 -10.64
C ARG A 236 12.52 21.41 -9.16
N GLY A 237 11.31 21.11 -8.70
CA GLY A 237 11.02 20.74 -7.33
C GLY A 237 10.43 19.34 -7.22
N PHE A 238 10.80 18.62 -6.17
CA PHE A 238 10.30 17.30 -5.83
C PHE A 238 9.33 17.42 -4.66
N GLN A 239 8.07 17.08 -4.90
CA GLN A 239 6.99 17.22 -3.93
C GLN A 239 6.69 15.91 -3.25
N GLY A 240 6.56 15.93 -1.93
CA GLY A 240 6.21 14.79 -1.10
C GLY A 240 5.97 15.21 0.34
N GLN A 241 5.58 14.25 1.16
CA GLN A 241 5.56 14.40 2.62
C GLN A 241 6.82 13.77 3.19
N ILE A 242 7.43 14.44 4.18
CA ILE A 242 8.52 13.85 4.95
C ILE A 242 7.92 12.79 5.87
N GLU A 243 8.29 11.54 5.66
CA GLU A 243 7.76 10.41 6.44
C GLU A 243 8.60 10.14 7.68
N SER A 244 9.91 10.45 7.65
CA SER A 244 10.80 10.31 8.80
C SER A 244 11.88 11.38 8.82
N GLY A 245 12.35 11.70 10.02
CA GLY A 245 13.48 12.58 10.28
C GLY A 245 13.27 14.04 9.89
N SER A 246 14.38 14.70 9.56
CA SER A 246 14.41 16.11 9.16
C SER A 246 15.44 16.36 8.06
N ILE A 247 15.22 17.43 7.30
CA ILE A 247 16.08 17.86 6.21
C ILE A 247 16.31 19.37 6.29
N SER A 248 17.52 19.80 5.96
CA SER A 248 17.91 21.22 5.92
C SER A 248 18.49 21.59 4.57
N VAL A 249 18.43 22.87 4.24
CA VAL A 249 19.12 23.40 3.07
C VAL A 249 20.63 23.14 3.19
N GLY A 250 21.25 22.65 2.12
CA GLY A 250 22.66 22.24 2.07
C GLY A 250 22.91 20.77 2.45
N ASP A 251 21.94 20.04 2.95
CA ASP A 251 22.09 18.61 3.26
C ASP A 251 22.35 17.77 2.00
N GLU A 252 23.27 16.83 2.08
CA GLU A 252 23.45 15.81 1.04
C GLU A 252 22.35 14.76 1.16
N ILE A 253 21.66 14.49 0.06
CA ILE A 253 20.66 13.43 -0.06
C ILE A 253 21.07 12.42 -1.13
N THR A 254 20.51 11.22 -1.00
CA THR A 254 20.59 10.18 -2.02
C THR A 254 19.21 9.96 -2.64
N ALA A 255 19.15 9.97 -3.95
CA ALA A 255 17.93 9.67 -4.70
C ALA A 255 17.88 8.18 -5.06
N LEU A 256 16.89 7.46 -4.57
CA LEU A 256 16.68 6.04 -4.89
C LEU A 256 15.58 5.91 -5.97
N PRO A 257 15.68 4.96 -6.91
CA PRO A 257 16.65 3.86 -6.99
C PRO A 257 17.97 4.22 -7.67
N SER A 258 18.17 5.46 -8.16
CA SER A 258 19.36 5.82 -8.95
C SER A 258 20.66 5.87 -8.15
N ASN A 259 20.58 6.00 -6.83
CA ASN A 259 21.70 6.27 -5.92
C ASN A 259 22.51 7.53 -6.25
N GLU A 260 21.91 8.45 -7.01
CA GLU A 260 22.56 9.73 -7.26
C GLU A 260 22.50 10.60 -6.03
N LYS A 261 23.60 11.30 -5.74
CA LYS A 261 23.72 12.22 -4.63
C LYS A 261 23.59 13.65 -5.11
N ALA A 262 22.91 14.49 -4.34
CA ALA A 262 22.80 15.92 -4.57
C ALA A 262 22.62 16.65 -3.25
N HIS A 263 22.75 18.00 -3.26
CA HIS A 263 22.48 18.79 -2.08
C HIS A 263 21.14 19.51 -2.20
N VAL A 264 20.47 19.66 -1.07
CA VAL A 264 19.23 20.42 -0.99
C VAL A 264 19.53 21.90 -1.24
N LYS A 265 18.98 22.45 -2.33
CA LYS A 265 19.13 23.86 -2.71
C LYS A 265 18.12 24.75 -2.02
N SER A 266 16.87 24.30 -1.93
CA SER A 266 15.80 25.02 -1.23
C SER A 266 14.69 24.09 -0.78
N ILE A 267 13.98 24.49 0.25
CA ILE A 267 12.81 23.80 0.80
C ILE A 267 11.65 24.79 0.84
N LEU A 268 10.50 24.37 0.31
CA LEU A 268 9.23 25.09 0.45
C LEU A 268 8.30 24.25 1.32
N VAL A 269 7.84 24.82 2.42
CA VAL A 269 6.77 24.25 3.25
C VAL A 269 5.50 25.04 2.93
N THR A 270 4.51 24.35 2.33
CA THR A 270 3.40 25.04 1.66
C THR A 270 3.94 26.01 0.58
N ASP A 271 3.82 27.31 0.76
CA ASP A 271 4.26 28.34 -0.21
C ASP A 271 5.43 29.19 0.32
N LYS A 272 6.03 28.81 1.45
CA LYS A 272 7.07 29.61 2.13
C LYS A 272 8.41 28.88 2.11
N ASN A 273 9.47 29.65 1.82
CA ASN A 273 10.83 29.15 2.00
C ASN A 273 11.08 28.80 3.48
N SER A 274 11.73 27.68 3.69
CA SER A 274 12.17 27.21 5.00
C SER A 274 13.61 26.74 4.93
N GLU A 275 14.38 26.98 5.99
CA GLU A 275 15.74 26.47 6.13
C GLU A 275 15.76 24.96 6.48
N ASN A 276 14.69 24.48 7.09
CA ASN A 276 14.55 23.07 7.48
C ASN A 276 13.08 22.62 7.41
N ALA A 277 12.89 21.32 7.36
CA ALA A 277 11.58 20.69 7.46
C ALA A 277 11.70 19.31 8.16
N HIS A 278 10.60 18.81 8.72
CA HIS A 278 10.58 17.62 9.56
C HIS A 278 9.38 16.71 9.24
N LYS A 279 9.40 15.52 9.83
CA LYS A 279 8.36 14.50 9.70
C LYS A 279 6.95 15.08 9.74
N GLY A 280 6.09 14.60 8.84
CA GLY A 280 4.69 14.99 8.70
C GLY A 280 4.46 16.25 7.86
N GLN A 281 5.51 16.98 7.48
CA GLN A 281 5.35 18.19 6.66
C GLN A 281 5.31 17.86 5.16
N PRO A 282 4.31 18.33 4.41
CA PRO A 282 4.33 18.34 2.96
C PRO A 282 5.29 19.43 2.47
N VAL A 283 6.24 19.04 1.61
CA VAL A 283 7.31 19.94 1.15
C VAL A 283 7.54 19.84 -0.36
N THR A 284 8.16 20.90 -0.89
CA THR A 284 8.81 20.89 -2.19
C THR A 284 10.31 21.10 -2.00
N ILE A 285 11.12 20.11 -2.36
CA ILE A 285 12.58 20.15 -2.26
C ILE A 285 13.15 20.38 -3.67
N SER A 286 14.02 21.40 -3.84
CA SER A 286 14.84 21.55 -5.04
C SER A 286 16.28 21.15 -4.74
N LEU A 287 17.00 20.66 -5.75
CA LEU A 287 18.38 20.18 -5.63
C LEU A 287 19.35 21.09 -6.38
N ASP A 288 20.61 21.04 -6.01
CA ASP A 288 21.70 21.85 -6.57
C ASP A 288 22.10 21.44 -7.99
N LYS A 289 21.77 20.20 -8.38
CA LYS A 289 22.01 19.66 -9.71
C LYS A 289 20.85 18.81 -10.22
N GLU A 290 20.83 18.57 -11.52
CA GLU A 290 19.87 17.63 -12.13
C GLU A 290 20.21 16.20 -11.71
N VAL A 291 19.20 15.48 -11.22
CA VAL A 291 19.25 14.07 -10.84
C VAL A 291 18.05 13.35 -11.44
N ASP A 292 18.19 12.06 -11.68
CA ASP A 292 17.09 11.25 -12.20
C ASP A 292 16.11 10.91 -11.09
N VAL A 293 15.20 11.83 -10.86
CA VAL A 293 14.10 11.69 -9.87
C VAL A 293 12.76 11.92 -10.55
N SER A 294 11.87 10.96 -10.38
CA SER A 294 10.49 11.01 -10.84
C SER A 294 9.54 10.55 -9.73
N ARG A 295 8.23 10.54 -10.01
CA ARG A 295 7.26 9.91 -9.10
C ARG A 295 7.63 8.43 -8.90
N GLY A 296 7.65 7.98 -7.66
CA GLY A 296 8.07 6.62 -7.27
C GLY A 296 9.52 6.51 -6.81
N CYS A 297 10.32 7.57 -6.98
CA CYS A 297 11.62 7.69 -6.34
C CYS A 297 11.48 8.09 -4.88
N VAL A 298 12.52 7.86 -4.10
CA VAL A 298 12.59 8.25 -2.68
C VAL A 298 13.87 9.04 -2.44
N LEU A 299 13.76 10.20 -1.83
CA LEU A 299 14.90 10.97 -1.36
C LEU A 299 15.23 10.54 0.07
N THR A 300 16.50 10.21 0.34
CA THR A 300 16.93 9.65 1.63
C THR A 300 18.20 10.31 2.16
N LYS A 301 18.35 10.32 3.50
CA LYS A 301 19.56 10.74 4.21
C LYS A 301 19.69 10.01 5.53
N GLY A 302 20.85 9.36 5.78
CA GLY A 302 21.15 8.78 7.09
C GLY A 302 20.36 7.53 7.45
N ASN A 303 19.90 6.75 6.45
CA ASN A 303 19.22 5.47 6.61
C ASN A 303 19.74 4.41 5.63
N ASN A 304 19.31 3.15 5.81
CA ASN A 304 19.75 2.01 4.99
C ASN A 304 18.66 1.51 4.03
N ILE A 305 17.71 2.38 3.67
CA ILE A 305 16.66 2.04 2.70
C ILE A 305 17.28 1.55 1.41
N GLY A 306 16.77 0.45 0.87
CA GLY A 306 17.31 -0.22 -0.30
C GLY A 306 16.33 -0.34 -1.45
N VAL A 307 16.82 -0.92 -2.54
CA VAL A 307 16.04 -1.28 -3.72
C VAL A 307 16.03 -2.79 -3.83
N TYR A 308 14.87 -3.41 -3.98
CA TYR A 308 14.72 -4.87 -3.91
C TYR A 308 13.85 -5.39 -5.06
N LYS A 309 14.09 -6.63 -5.47
CA LYS A 309 13.32 -7.34 -6.51
C LYS A 309 12.48 -8.49 -5.95
N LYS A 310 12.72 -8.90 -4.73
CA LYS A 310 11.92 -9.92 -4.04
C LYS A 310 11.51 -9.43 -2.67
N LEU A 311 10.24 -9.61 -2.35
CA LEU A 311 9.64 -9.25 -1.06
C LEU A 311 8.93 -10.47 -0.48
N THR A 312 9.12 -10.73 0.80
CA THR A 312 8.23 -11.60 1.57
C THR A 312 7.23 -10.71 2.28
N VAL A 313 5.95 -10.99 2.10
CA VAL A 313 4.86 -10.12 2.55
C VAL A 313 3.79 -10.90 3.30
N SER A 314 3.26 -10.31 4.36
CA SER A 314 2.00 -10.77 4.97
C SER A 314 0.84 -10.09 4.25
N LEU A 315 -0.04 -10.88 3.63
CA LEU A 315 -1.16 -10.42 2.83
C LEU A 315 -2.50 -10.73 3.52
N LEU A 316 -3.43 -9.79 3.48
CA LEU A 316 -4.85 -10.02 3.64
C LEU A 316 -5.47 -10.07 2.24
N TRP A 317 -6.02 -11.22 1.87
CA TRP A 317 -6.65 -11.44 0.58
C TRP A 317 -8.10 -10.96 0.59
N THR A 318 -8.50 -10.15 -0.38
CA THR A 318 -9.83 -9.50 -0.41
C THR A 318 -10.62 -9.76 -1.69
N ASP A 319 -10.02 -10.51 -2.64
CA ASP A 319 -10.67 -10.88 -3.90
C ASP A 319 -11.60 -12.09 -3.70
N ASP A 320 -12.60 -12.20 -4.56
CA ASP A 320 -13.49 -13.37 -4.61
C ASP A 320 -12.80 -14.59 -5.21
N GLU A 321 -11.92 -14.36 -6.22
CA GLU A 321 -11.09 -15.41 -6.80
C GLU A 321 -9.92 -15.71 -5.86
N PRO A 322 -9.65 -17.00 -5.54
CA PRO A 322 -8.55 -17.37 -4.66
C PRO A 322 -7.19 -16.98 -5.23
N LEU A 323 -6.28 -16.51 -4.36
CA LEU A 323 -4.87 -16.39 -4.70
C LEU A 323 -4.27 -17.76 -4.92
N THR A 324 -3.51 -17.92 -6.00
CA THR A 324 -2.69 -19.11 -6.29
C THR A 324 -1.28 -18.67 -6.70
N GLU A 325 -0.33 -19.60 -6.53
CA GLU A 325 1.04 -19.37 -6.99
C GLU A 325 1.11 -19.18 -8.51
N GLY A 326 2.05 -18.34 -8.95
CA GLY A 326 2.25 -18.02 -10.36
C GLY A 326 1.37 -16.91 -10.89
N ASN A 327 0.38 -16.43 -10.14
CA ASN A 327 -0.47 -15.32 -10.56
C ASN A 327 0.31 -14.00 -10.51
N ASP A 328 0.07 -13.16 -11.53
CA ASP A 328 0.71 -11.86 -11.67
C ASP A 328 -0.26 -10.71 -11.37
N TYR A 329 0.25 -9.73 -10.61
CA TYR A 329 -0.49 -8.56 -10.17
C TYR A 329 0.30 -7.28 -10.44
N LEU A 330 -0.38 -6.14 -10.43
CA LEU A 330 0.28 -4.86 -10.21
C LEU A 330 0.49 -4.68 -8.71
N VAL A 331 1.76 -4.58 -8.32
CA VAL A 331 2.17 -4.31 -6.93
C VAL A 331 2.33 -2.80 -6.80
N LYS A 332 1.51 -2.18 -5.96
CA LYS A 332 1.62 -0.77 -5.64
C LYS A 332 2.18 -0.61 -4.23
N LEU A 333 3.37 -0.04 -4.13
CA LEU A 333 4.05 0.30 -2.89
C LEU A 333 4.39 1.79 -2.91
N GLY A 334 3.88 2.52 -1.94
CA GLY A 334 3.98 3.99 -1.92
C GLY A 334 3.43 4.61 -3.21
N THR A 335 4.27 5.37 -3.91
CA THR A 335 3.90 6.05 -5.17
C THR A 335 4.27 5.27 -6.44
N LYS A 336 4.94 4.13 -6.31
CA LYS A 336 5.37 3.26 -7.41
C LYS A 336 4.37 2.13 -7.63
N THR A 337 4.11 1.80 -8.90
CA THR A 337 3.33 0.63 -9.30
C THR A 337 4.14 -0.17 -10.32
N ILE A 338 4.35 -1.45 -10.07
CA ILE A 338 5.12 -2.35 -10.93
C ILE A 338 4.46 -3.73 -11.01
N SER A 339 4.83 -4.52 -12.00
CA SER A 339 4.37 -5.91 -12.09
C SER A 339 5.11 -6.79 -11.09
N GLY A 340 4.39 -7.72 -10.46
CA GLY A 340 4.95 -8.72 -9.58
C GLY A 340 4.20 -10.04 -9.67
N ILE A 341 4.86 -11.13 -9.37
CA ILE A 341 4.31 -12.49 -9.39
C ILE A 341 4.41 -13.05 -7.99
N VAL A 342 3.32 -13.62 -7.48
CA VAL A 342 3.34 -14.41 -6.24
C VAL A 342 3.99 -15.75 -6.56
N THR A 343 5.20 -15.96 -6.07
CA THR A 343 6.01 -17.14 -6.40
C THR A 343 5.82 -18.28 -5.44
N ASP A 344 5.40 -17.98 -4.21
CA ASP A 344 5.21 -18.98 -3.16
C ASP A 344 4.20 -18.46 -2.12
N ILE A 345 3.33 -19.34 -1.63
CA ILE A 345 2.50 -19.13 -0.45
C ILE A 345 3.14 -19.93 0.68
N GLN A 346 4.00 -19.30 1.48
CA GLN A 346 4.76 -20.01 2.52
C GLN A 346 3.84 -20.70 3.51
N TYR A 347 2.81 -19.99 3.98
CA TYR A 347 1.73 -20.51 4.84
C TYR A 347 0.57 -19.51 4.92
N ALA A 348 -0.63 -20.03 5.15
CA ALA A 348 -1.78 -19.25 5.60
C ALA A 348 -1.86 -19.25 7.14
N VAL A 349 -2.53 -18.25 7.69
CA VAL A 349 -2.78 -18.15 9.13
C VAL A 349 -4.24 -18.49 9.42
N ASP A 350 -4.48 -19.51 10.25
CA ASP A 350 -5.83 -19.76 10.77
C ASP A 350 -6.25 -18.60 11.67
N VAL A 351 -7.35 -17.95 11.29
CA VAL A 351 -7.83 -16.74 12.01
C VAL A 351 -8.30 -17.06 13.42
N ASN A 352 -8.72 -18.32 13.68
CA ASN A 352 -9.25 -18.76 14.96
C ASN A 352 -8.15 -19.19 15.93
N THR A 353 -7.18 -19.96 15.43
CA THR A 353 -6.13 -20.57 16.26
C THR A 353 -4.79 -19.85 16.17
N GLY A 354 -4.56 -19.05 15.13
CA GLY A 354 -3.25 -18.45 14.83
C GLY A 354 -2.23 -19.43 14.24
N GLU A 355 -2.60 -20.68 14.02
CA GLU A 355 -1.70 -21.71 13.50
C GLU A 355 -1.33 -21.46 12.04
N HIS A 356 -0.12 -21.85 11.66
CA HIS A 356 0.35 -21.78 10.29
C HIS A 356 -0.11 -23.03 9.53
N ILE A 357 -0.88 -22.79 8.45
CA ILE A 357 -1.43 -23.85 7.60
C ILE A 357 -0.72 -23.81 6.26
N LYS A 358 -0.12 -24.94 5.84
CA LYS A 358 0.42 -25.07 4.50
C LYS A 358 -0.74 -25.18 3.50
N THR A 359 -0.73 -24.33 2.49
CA THR A 359 -1.76 -24.27 1.46
C THR A 359 -1.18 -23.78 0.14
N ASP A 360 -1.77 -24.22 -0.97
CA ASP A 360 -1.40 -23.79 -2.32
C ASP A 360 -2.35 -22.67 -2.84
N SER A 361 -3.33 -22.29 -2.04
CA SER A 361 -4.29 -21.24 -2.38
C SER A 361 -4.80 -20.50 -1.15
N LEU A 362 -5.18 -19.24 -1.32
CA LEU A 362 -5.72 -18.41 -0.25
C LEU A 362 -7.09 -17.85 -0.65
N SER A 363 -8.11 -18.19 0.11
CA SER A 363 -9.48 -17.70 -0.11
C SER A 363 -9.67 -16.29 0.44
N LYS A 364 -10.75 -15.64 0.02
CA LYS A 364 -11.19 -14.32 0.50
C LYS A 364 -11.17 -14.23 2.03
N ASN A 365 -10.72 -13.10 2.55
CA ASN A 365 -10.51 -12.79 3.97
C ASN A 365 -9.43 -13.66 4.65
N GLY A 366 -8.70 -14.46 3.91
CA GLY A 366 -7.56 -15.20 4.41
C GLY A 366 -6.33 -14.29 4.59
N ILE A 367 -5.46 -14.66 5.53
CA ILE A 367 -4.17 -14.04 5.76
C ILE A 367 -3.09 -15.08 5.46
N ALA A 368 -2.09 -14.70 4.68
CA ALA A 368 -0.97 -15.58 4.35
C ALA A 368 0.35 -14.81 4.24
N VAL A 369 1.46 -15.50 4.45
CA VAL A 369 2.80 -15.02 4.14
C VAL A 369 3.19 -15.54 2.77
N CYS A 370 3.52 -14.63 1.86
CA CYS A 370 3.81 -14.93 0.46
C CYS A 370 5.12 -14.30 0.01
N ASP A 371 5.77 -14.95 -0.93
CA ASP A 371 6.90 -14.39 -1.65
C ASP A 371 6.44 -13.76 -2.97
N ILE A 372 6.82 -12.51 -3.19
CA ILE A 372 6.52 -11.76 -4.42
C ILE A 372 7.81 -11.42 -5.13
N LYS A 373 7.94 -11.84 -6.38
CA LYS A 373 9.01 -11.43 -7.28
C LYS A 373 8.54 -10.28 -8.15
N LEU A 374 9.31 -9.20 -8.16
CA LEU A 374 9.00 -7.96 -8.86
C LEU A 374 9.69 -7.91 -10.22
N ALA A 375 9.06 -7.31 -11.21
CA ALA A 375 9.62 -7.17 -12.56
C ALA A 375 10.85 -6.24 -12.59
N GLU A 376 10.87 -5.23 -11.72
CA GLU A 376 12.00 -4.30 -11.56
C GLU A 376 12.23 -4.02 -10.06
N GLY A 377 13.37 -3.39 -9.75
CA GLY A 377 13.64 -2.99 -8.37
C GLY A 377 12.70 -1.90 -7.88
N ILE A 378 12.20 -2.06 -6.66
CA ILE A 378 11.41 -1.06 -5.95
C ILE A 378 12.13 -0.63 -4.67
N VAL A 379 11.99 0.65 -4.34
CA VAL A 379 12.44 1.14 -3.04
C VAL A 379 11.50 0.62 -1.99
N ALA A 380 11.99 -0.22 -1.09
CA ALA A 380 11.20 -0.86 -0.04
C ALA A 380 12.00 -1.02 1.24
N ASP A 381 11.30 -1.20 2.34
CA ASP A 381 11.88 -1.60 3.62
C ASP A 381 10.85 -2.42 4.41
N LEU A 382 11.29 -2.96 5.54
CA LEU A 382 10.39 -3.66 6.45
C LEU A 382 9.30 -2.70 6.94
N PHE A 383 8.08 -3.18 6.99
CA PHE A 383 6.96 -2.39 7.50
C PHE A 383 7.17 -1.90 8.95
N SER A 384 7.83 -2.72 9.78
CA SER A 384 8.18 -2.38 11.15
C SER A 384 9.18 -1.22 11.27
N SER A 385 10.01 -1.00 10.21
CA SER A 385 11.04 0.05 10.19
C SER A 385 10.54 1.33 9.54
N HIS A 386 9.90 1.22 8.36
CA HIS A 386 9.42 2.36 7.58
C HIS A 386 8.06 2.04 6.96
N LYS A 387 6.98 2.41 7.67
CA LYS A 387 5.60 2.05 7.33
C LYS A 387 5.26 2.29 5.86
N THR A 388 5.48 3.48 5.33
CA THR A 388 5.12 3.85 3.95
C THR A 388 5.95 3.18 2.86
N LEU A 389 7.11 2.59 3.21
CA LEU A 389 7.95 1.79 2.32
C LEU A 389 7.78 0.28 2.52
N GLY A 390 6.95 -0.11 3.49
CA GLY A 390 6.65 -1.49 3.82
C GLY A 390 5.19 -1.88 3.61
N GLU A 391 4.30 -0.96 3.26
CA GLU A 391 2.90 -1.26 2.96
C GLU A 391 2.64 -1.34 1.46
N LEU A 392 1.83 -2.30 1.02
CA LEU A 392 1.53 -2.49 -0.39
C LEU A 392 0.11 -3.00 -0.63
N ILE A 393 -0.34 -2.84 -1.87
CA ILE A 393 -1.54 -3.50 -2.37
C ILE A 393 -1.22 -4.28 -3.64
N LEU A 394 -1.93 -5.39 -3.83
CA LEU A 394 -1.98 -6.14 -5.09
C LEU A 394 -3.25 -5.74 -5.84
N ILE A 395 -3.07 -5.42 -7.12
CA ILE A 395 -4.15 -5.00 -7.99
C ILE A 395 -4.24 -6.02 -9.14
N ASP A 396 -5.41 -6.59 -9.34
CA ASP A 396 -5.65 -7.45 -10.49
C ASP A 396 -5.50 -6.69 -11.80
N ARG A 397 -4.81 -7.29 -12.76
CA ARG A 397 -4.42 -6.61 -14.01
C ARG A 397 -5.53 -6.52 -15.02
N VAL A 398 -6.56 -7.33 -14.89
CA VAL A 398 -7.69 -7.39 -15.83
C VAL A 398 -8.82 -6.49 -15.34
N THR A 399 -9.20 -6.67 -14.08
CA THR A 399 -10.32 -5.95 -13.47
C THR A 399 -9.93 -4.59 -12.91
N ASN A 400 -8.62 -4.36 -12.64
CA ASN A 400 -8.09 -3.22 -11.90
C ASN A 400 -8.64 -3.10 -10.46
N MET A 401 -9.19 -4.17 -9.93
CA MET A 401 -9.63 -4.24 -8.53
C MET A 401 -8.46 -4.54 -7.61
N THR A 402 -8.50 -4.00 -6.38
CA THR A 402 -7.53 -4.36 -5.36
C THR A 402 -7.84 -5.77 -4.88
N SER A 403 -6.92 -6.71 -5.06
CA SER A 403 -7.09 -8.11 -4.65
C SER A 403 -6.52 -8.40 -3.27
N ALA A 404 -5.52 -7.63 -2.82
CA ALA A 404 -4.95 -7.79 -1.48
C ALA A 404 -4.38 -6.47 -0.95
N CYS A 405 -4.29 -6.36 0.36
CA CYS A 405 -3.41 -5.44 1.05
C CYS A 405 -2.43 -6.22 1.92
N GLY A 406 -1.24 -5.67 2.16
CA GLY A 406 -0.24 -6.36 2.95
C GLY A 406 0.96 -5.53 3.32
N VAL A 407 1.84 -6.15 4.08
CA VAL A 407 3.02 -5.54 4.65
C VAL A 407 4.27 -6.35 4.39
N VAL A 408 5.38 -5.68 4.19
CA VAL A 408 6.70 -6.28 3.92
C VAL A 408 7.31 -6.77 5.24
N GLU A 409 7.50 -8.09 5.33
CA GLU A 409 8.17 -8.76 6.44
C GLU A 409 9.67 -8.95 6.20
N LYS A 410 10.05 -9.14 4.93
CA LYS A 410 11.43 -9.36 4.52
C LYS A 410 11.68 -8.83 3.12
N THR A 411 12.87 -8.31 2.92
CA THR A 411 13.37 -7.83 1.62
C THR A 411 14.55 -8.69 1.17
N ASP A 412 14.50 -9.20 -0.05
CA ASP A 412 15.55 -10.02 -0.67
C ASP A 412 15.92 -9.50 -2.06
N GLU A 413 17.02 -10.02 -2.62
CA GLU A 413 17.54 -9.64 -3.93
C GLU A 413 17.76 -8.13 -4.03
N LYS A 414 18.60 -7.58 -3.12
CA LYS A 414 18.96 -6.15 -3.14
C LYS A 414 19.65 -5.80 -4.47
N VAL A 415 19.12 -4.77 -5.11
CA VAL A 415 19.72 -4.23 -6.35
C VAL A 415 20.83 -3.27 -5.98
N GLU A 416 22.07 -3.63 -6.30
CA GLU A 416 23.18 -2.70 -6.12
C GLU A 416 23.18 -1.63 -7.20
N SER A 417 23.55 -0.40 -6.84
CA SER A 417 23.51 0.80 -7.69
C SER A 417 24.40 0.77 -8.94
N SER A 418 25.24 -0.23 -9.06
CA SER A 418 26.17 -0.37 -10.18
C SER A 418 25.54 -0.88 -11.47
N GLU A 419 24.24 -1.12 -11.51
CA GLU A 419 23.55 -1.72 -12.65
C GLU A 419 22.94 -0.73 -13.65
N ARG A 420 23.32 0.52 -13.66
CA ARG A 420 23.14 1.37 -14.84
C ARG A 420 24.18 0.99 -15.90
N ALA A 421 23.72 0.91 -17.14
CA ALA A 421 24.61 0.79 -18.28
C ALA A 421 25.67 1.89 -18.20
N SER A 422 26.88 1.54 -17.78
CA SER A 422 28.01 2.46 -17.83
C SER A 422 28.63 2.37 -19.20
N PHE A 423 28.38 3.38 -20.02
CA PHE A 423 29.09 3.54 -21.29
C PHE A 423 30.55 3.90 -21.02
N LYS A 424 31.45 2.98 -21.18
CA LYS A 424 32.89 3.26 -21.37
C LYS A 424 33.27 2.79 -22.76
N ASN A 425 33.69 3.75 -23.55
CA ASN A 425 34.41 3.60 -24.84
C ASN A 425 34.54 2.15 -25.37
N GLY A 426 33.59 1.70 -26.17
CA GLY A 426 33.66 0.47 -26.93
C GLY A 426 32.86 -0.73 -26.42
N ASP A 427 32.58 -0.84 -25.14
CA ASP A 427 31.82 -1.95 -24.56
C ASP A 427 30.51 -1.45 -24.02
N ILE A 428 29.45 -1.50 -24.81
CA ILE A 428 28.09 -1.24 -24.35
C ILE A 428 27.55 -2.54 -23.76
N THR A 429 27.52 -2.62 -22.42
CA THR A 429 26.83 -3.68 -21.71
C THR A 429 25.44 -3.23 -21.38
N ALA A 430 24.43 -3.82 -22.01
CA ALA A 430 23.06 -3.70 -21.55
C ALA A 430 22.87 -4.62 -20.35
N ARG A 431 22.82 -4.03 -19.15
CA ARG A 431 22.33 -4.72 -17.97
C ARG A 431 20.83 -4.50 -17.89
N GLY A 432 20.08 -5.53 -18.06
CA GLY A 432 18.64 -5.55 -17.88
C GLY A 432 18.15 -6.97 -18.02
N ASP A 433 17.02 -7.26 -17.45
CA ASP A 433 16.30 -8.50 -17.69
C ASP A 433 15.91 -8.53 -19.17
N ILE A 434 16.79 -8.98 -20.03
CA ILE A 434 16.50 -9.23 -21.44
C ILE A 434 15.78 -10.56 -21.49
N PHE A 435 14.70 -10.63 -22.24
CA PHE A 435 13.94 -11.87 -22.38
C PHE A 435 14.80 -12.96 -22.98
N GLU A 436 14.88 -14.09 -22.33
CA GLU A 436 15.45 -15.30 -22.90
C GLU A 436 14.54 -15.80 -24.03
N GLU A 437 13.24 -15.68 -23.79
CA GLU A 437 12.24 -16.17 -24.69
C GLU A 437 10.94 -15.39 -24.50
N PHE A 438 10.36 -14.83 -25.55
CA PHE A 438 8.99 -14.35 -25.48
C PHE A 438 8.21 -14.72 -26.76
N PHE A 439 6.94 -14.97 -26.57
CA PHE A 439 5.99 -15.17 -27.65
C PHE A 439 5.03 -14.00 -27.70
N TYR A 440 4.79 -13.54 -28.88
CA TYR A 440 3.91 -12.41 -29.13
C TYR A 440 2.81 -12.81 -30.08
N ASP A 441 1.56 -12.64 -29.64
CA ASP A 441 0.40 -12.72 -30.50
C ASP A 441 0.09 -11.35 -31.09
N ALA A 442 0.42 -11.17 -32.34
CA ALA A 442 0.25 -9.91 -33.03
C ALA A 442 -1.22 -9.51 -33.21
N SER A 443 -2.16 -10.45 -33.20
CA SER A 443 -3.58 -10.15 -33.39
C SER A 443 -4.24 -9.53 -32.17
N SER A 444 -3.84 -9.97 -30.99
CA SER A 444 -4.38 -9.52 -29.70
C SER A 444 -3.49 -8.55 -28.97
N LEU A 445 -2.26 -8.30 -29.44
CA LEU A 445 -1.22 -7.55 -28.73
C LEU A 445 -0.85 -8.16 -27.37
N ASN A 446 -1.10 -9.45 -27.17
CA ASN A 446 -0.81 -10.16 -25.92
C ASN A 446 0.46 -10.99 -26.05
N VAL A 447 1.28 -10.98 -25.02
CA VAL A 447 2.42 -11.89 -24.90
C VAL A 447 1.91 -13.22 -24.37
N LEU A 448 2.08 -14.28 -25.14
CA LEU A 448 1.57 -15.62 -24.81
C LEU A 448 2.45 -16.35 -23.80
N LYS A 449 3.76 -16.09 -23.83
CA LYS A 449 4.71 -16.70 -22.91
C LYS A 449 5.88 -15.77 -22.66
N TYR A 450 6.34 -15.75 -21.43
CA TYR A 450 7.46 -14.96 -20.97
C TYR A 450 8.34 -15.76 -20.01
N GLN A 451 9.65 -15.76 -20.25
CA GLN A 451 10.66 -16.24 -19.33
C GLN A 451 11.74 -15.19 -19.19
N PRO A 452 11.84 -14.51 -18.05
CA PRO A 452 12.90 -13.53 -17.82
C PRO A 452 14.25 -14.23 -17.66
N VAL A 453 15.28 -13.65 -18.26
CA VAL A 453 16.67 -14.10 -18.10
C VAL A 453 17.49 -12.95 -17.58
N HIS A 454 18.16 -13.21 -16.48
CA HIS A 454 19.16 -12.33 -15.93
C HIS A 454 20.51 -12.61 -16.63
N LYS A 455 20.68 -12.15 -17.86
CA LYS A 455 21.96 -12.22 -18.56
C LYS A 455 22.41 -10.82 -18.97
N THR A 456 23.69 -10.60 -18.90
CA THR A 456 24.34 -9.43 -19.48
C THR A 456 24.69 -9.78 -20.92
N TYR A 457 24.22 -8.96 -21.86
CA TYR A 457 24.53 -9.12 -23.27
C TYR A 457 25.50 -8.04 -23.72
N THR A 458 26.44 -8.41 -24.58
CA THR A 458 27.40 -7.50 -25.16
C THR A 458 27.26 -7.48 -26.68
N ILE A 459 27.76 -6.42 -27.32
CA ILE A 459 27.82 -6.36 -28.77
C ILE A 459 28.65 -7.54 -29.29
N GLY A 460 28.11 -8.29 -30.24
CA GLY A 460 28.71 -9.50 -30.80
C GLY A 460 28.19 -10.81 -30.22
N ASP A 461 27.42 -10.79 -29.12
CA ASP A 461 26.78 -11.99 -28.58
C ASP A 461 25.81 -12.61 -29.60
N GLU A 462 25.84 -13.94 -29.69
CA GLU A 462 24.91 -14.69 -30.56
C GLU A 462 23.54 -14.81 -29.95
N ILE A 463 22.53 -14.74 -30.82
CA ILE A 463 21.15 -14.88 -30.46
C ILE A 463 20.46 -15.89 -31.34
N GLN A 464 19.54 -16.65 -30.75
CA GLN A 464 18.65 -17.53 -31.49
C GLN A 464 17.32 -16.82 -31.71
N VAL A 465 16.94 -16.64 -32.97
CA VAL A 465 15.62 -16.18 -33.37
C VAL A 465 14.86 -17.39 -33.90
N SER A 466 13.87 -17.86 -33.17
CA SER A 466 13.04 -18.98 -33.58
C SER A 466 11.59 -18.52 -33.78
N GLY A 467 10.97 -18.91 -34.87
CA GLY A 467 9.55 -18.70 -35.14
C GLY A 467 9.08 -19.69 -36.19
N GLU A 468 7.86 -20.13 -36.10
CA GLU A 468 7.28 -20.90 -37.18
C GLU A 468 7.20 -20.02 -38.43
N SER A 469 7.83 -20.44 -39.50
CA SER A 469 7.67 -19.97 -40.90
C SER A 469 8.29 -18.63 -41.31
N TYR A 470 9.35 -18.11 -40.71
CA TYR A 470 10.10 -17.03 -41.35
C TYR A 470 11.58 -17.40 -41.58
N ASN A 471 11.88 -17.75 -42.83
CA ASN A 471 13.23 -17.65 -43.38
C ASN A 471 13.59 -16.16 -43.48
N TYR A 472 14.34 -15.65 -42.50
CA TYR A 472 14.94 -14.33 -42.60
C TYR A 472 16.11 -14.41 -43.57
N PRO A 473 16.15 -13.55 -44.59
CA PRO A 473 17.40 -13.31 -45.26
C PRO A 473 18.42 -12.85 -44.24
N GLU A 474 19.67 -13.32 -44.34
CA GLU A 474 20.75 -13.00 -43.40
C GLU A 474 21.06 -11.50 -43.25
N SER A 475 20.44 -10.66 -44.06
CA SER A 475 20.65 -9.21 -44.15
C SER A 475 19.60 -8.34 -43.40
N PHE A 476 18.66 -8.92 -42.63
CA PHE A 476 17.67 -8.11 -41.90
C PHE A 476 18.14 -7.78 -40.49
N ASP A 477 18.02 -6.49 -40.15
CA ASP A 477 18.14 -6.03 -38.78
C ASP A 477 16.83 -6.28 -38.02
N ILE A 478 16.96 -6.72 -36.80
CA ILE A 478 15.85 -6.93 -35.86
C ILE A 478 16.06 -5.98 -34.69
N LEU A 479 15.05 -5.24 -34.31
CA LEU A 479 15.05 -4.40 -33.13
C LEU A 479 14.21 -5.05 -32.04
N VAL A 480 14.84 -5.36 -30.91
CA VAL A 480 14.20 -5.86 -29.71
C VAL A 480 14.15 -4.72 -28.70
N LEU A 481 12.98 -4.44 -28.19
CA LEU A 481 12.72 -3.29 -27.33
C LEU A 481 12.36 -3.74 -25.95
N ARG A 482 13.01 -3.18 -24.93
CA ARG A 482 12.66 -3.37 -23.53
C ARG A 482 13.24 -2.26 -22.65
N ASP A 483 12.47 -1.86 -21.62
CA ASP A 483 12.94 -1.03 -20.50
C ASP A 483 13.90 0.10 -20.88
N ARG A 484 13.52 0.92 -21.86
CA ARG A 484 14.35 2.04 -22.34
C ARG A 484 15.62 1.61 -23.08
N THR A 485 15.67 0.38 -23.57
CA THR A 485 16.80 -0.11 -24.37
C THR A 485 16.27 -0.78 -25.63
N ALA A 486 16.84 -0.45 -26.77
CA ALA A 486 16.65 -1.16 -28.02
C ALA A 486 17.89 -1.98 -28.33
N VAL A 487 17.74 -3.25 -28.65
CA VAL A 487 18.83 -4.13 -29.08
C VAL A 487 18.66 -4.40 -30.57
N LYS A 488 19.59 -3.92 -31.35
CA LYS A 488 19.65 -4.16 -32.80
C LYS A 488 20.39 -5.45 -33.07
N ILE A 489 19.77 -6.35 -33.79
CA ILE A 489 20.31 -7.67 -34.12
C ILE A 489 20.55 -7.75 -35.62
N ARG A 490 21.78 -8.06 -35.99
CA ARG A 490 22.21 -8.29 -37.39
C ARG A 490 22.93 -9.62 -37.46
N ASN A 491 22.57 -10.46 -38.44
CA ASN A 491 23.20 -11.76 -38.65
C ASN A 491 23.31 -12.62 -37.38
N LYS A 492 22.20 -12.71 -36.62
CA LYS A 492 22.07 -13.46 -35.36
C LYS A 492 23.00 -12.98 -34.22
N LYS A 493 23.55 -11.79 -34.35
CA LYS A 493 24.42 -11.18 -33.32
C LYS A 493 23.85 -9.84 -32.89
N ILE A 494 24.11 -9.48 -31.66
CA ILE A 494 23.82 -8.14 -31.17
C ILE A 494 24.79 -7.19 -31.87
N ALA A 495 24.27 -6.35 -32.77
CA ALA A 495 25.03 -5.38 -33.50
C ALA A 495 25.15 -4.04 -32.77
N GLU A 496 24.11 -3.66 -32.07
CA GLU A 496 24.00 -2.37 -31.38
C GLU A 496 23.06 -2.44 -30.21
N ILE A 497 23.34 -1.69 -29.17
CA ILE A 497 22.46 -1.50 -28.01
C ILE A 497 22.21 0.00 -27.89
N ILE A 498 20.95 0.41 -28.04
CA ILE A 498 20.54 1.81 -28.15
C ILE A 498 19.77 2.19 -26.89
N PRO A 499 20.29 3.03 -26.00
CA PRO A 499 19.56 3.51 -24.84
C PRO A 499 18.57 4.61 -25.24
N PHE A 500 17.35 4.50 -24.75
CA PHE A 500 16.29 5.49 -25.01
C PHE A 500 16.51 6.86 -24.35
N SER A 501 17.43 6.98 -23.42
CA SER A 501 17.81 8.27 -22.83
C SER A 501 18.36 9.27 -23.86
N GLU A 502 18.80 8.77 -25.02
CA GLU A 502 19.29 9.60 -26.13
C GLU A 502 18.16 10.11 -27.03
N TYR A 503 16.94 9.57 -26.89
CA TYR A 503 15.77 9.99 -27.64
C TYR A 503 14.79 10.76 -26.73
N LYS A 504 14.09 11.72 -27.32
CA LYS A 504 13.18 12.65 -26.61
C LYS A 504 12.01 12.00 -25.86
N TYR A 505 11.82 10.72 -25.99
CA TYR A 505 10.66 10.00 -25.48
C TYR A 505 11.04 9.05 -24.33
N SER A 506 10.48 9.29 -23.16
CA SER A 506 10.77 8.54 -21.94
C SER A 506 9.88 7.32 -21.69
N GLY A 507 9.06 6.92 -22.65
CA GLY A 507 8.13 5.81 -22.49
C GLY A 507 8.09 4.90 -23.69
N PHE A 508 8.34 3.60 -23.51
CA PHE A 508 8.06 2.58 -24.51
C PHE A 508 6.69 1.96 -24.25
N PRO A 509 5.98 1.53 -25.32
CA PRO A 509 4.83 0.68 -25.11
C PRO A 509 5.34 -0.65 -24.57
N LEU A 510 5.40 -0.72 -23.26
CA LEU A 510 5.38 -1.99 -22.61
C LEU A 510 3.91 -2.42 -22.63
N ILE A 511 3.50 -3.21 -23.60
CA ILE A 511 2.25 -3.93 -23.46
C ILE A 511 2.52 -4.97 -22.39
N ASN A 512 1.88 -4.82 -21.24
CA ASN A 512 2.05 -5.67 -20.05
C ASN A 512 3.49 -5.76 -19.53
N GLY A 513 4.26 -4.67 -19.57
CA GLY A 513 5.63 -4.65 -19.06
C GLY A 513 6.65 -5.45 -19.89
N ARG A 514 6.35 -5.79 -21.14
CA ARG A 514 7.10 -6.72 -21.98
C ARG A 514 7.54 -6.06 -23.27
N GLY A 515 8.75 -6.39 -23.74
CA GLY A 515 9.35 -5.78 -24.93
C GLY A 515 8.78 -6.33 -26.25
N PHE A 516 9.04 -5.60 -27.32
CA PHE A 516 8.63 -5.93 -28.68
C PHE A 516 9.80 -6.12 -29.60
N GLU A 517 9.56 -6.90 -30.64
CA GLU A 517 10.44 -7.07 -31.77
C GLU A 517 9.83 -6.45 -33.01
N ILE A 518 10.61 -5.62 -33.70
CA ILE A 518 10.25 -5.10 -35.00
C ILE A 518 11.32 -5.42 -36.03
N LYS A 519 10.92 -5.56 -37.29
CA LYS A 519 11.84 -5.66 -38.41
C LYS A 519 12.08 -4.29 -38.99
N VAL A 520 13.35 -3.95 -39.09
CA VAL A 520 13.82 -2.74 -39.75
C VAL A 520 14.80 -3.11 -40.86
N LYS A 521 14.78 -2.33 -41.94
CA LYS A 521 15.62 -2.58 -43.11
C LYS A 521 16.91 -1.74 -43.13
N SER A 522 16.92 -0.67 -42.32
CA SER A 522 18.05 0.26 -42.29
C SER A 522 18.08 1.04 -40.97
N ASP A 523 19.23 1.66 -40.68
CA ASP A 523 19.39 2.55 -39.52
C ASP A 523 18.47 3.75 -39.58
N SER A 524 18.12 4.22 -40.78
CA SER A 524 17.11 5.29 -40.94
C SER A 524 15.72 4.87 -40.50
N GLU A 525 15.34 3.60 -40.71
CA GLU A 525 14.06 3.07 -40.21
C GLU A 525 14.07 2.92 -38.70
N VAL A 526 15.20 2.53 -38.07
CA VAL A 526 15.33 2.50 -36.60
C VAL A 526 15.10 3.90 -36.05
N LYS A 527 15.79 4.89 -36.63
CA LYS A 527 15.63 6.28 -36.22
C LYS A 527 14.19 6.76 -36.41
N GLN A 528 13.59 6.47 -37.57
CA GLN A 528 12.22 6.84 -37.85
C GLN A 528 11.23 6.18 -36.88
N PHE A 529 11.43 4.90 -36.55
CA PHE A 529 10.63 4.20 -35.56
C PHE A 529 10.68 4.90 -34.20
N LEU A 530 11.85 5.27 -33.75
CA LEU A 530 12.07 5.93 -32.46
C LEU A 530 11.57 7.37 -32.44
N ASP A 531 11.74 8.10 -33.55
CA ASP A 531 11.28 9.49 -33.68
C ASP A 531 9.76 9.62 -33.81
N GLU A 532 9.10 8.65 -34.44
CA GLU A 532 7.64 8.60 -34.61
C GLU A 532 6.90 7.96 -33.45
N TYR A 533 7.62 7.50 -32.43
CA TYR A 533 7.03 6.72 -31.34
C TYR A 533 5.82 7.39 -30.68
N ASN A 534 4.68 6.72 -30.79
CA ASN A 534 3.43 7.15 -30.16
C ASN A 534 2.70 5.94 -29.54
N PRO A 535 2.82 5.75 -28.21
CA PRO A 535 2.25 4.59 -27.52
C PRO A 535 0.73 4.52 -27.54
N ASP A 536 0.06 5.65 -27.77
CA ASP A 536 -1.41 5.73 -27.76
C ASP A 536 -2.02 5.60 -29.16
N SER A 537 -1.18 5.46 -30.20
CA SER A 537 -1.61 5.39 -31.58
C SER A 537 -1.69 3.96 -32.12
N ALA A 538 -2.91 3.48 -32.35
CA ALA A 538 -3.13 2.19 -33.03
C ALA A 538 -2.55 2.17 -34.45
N GLU A 539 -2.45 3.33 -35.13
CA GLU A 539 -1.86 3.46 -36.45
C GLU A 539 -0.35 3.26 -36.42
N TYR A 540 0.32 3.82 -35.40
CA TYR A 540 1.74 3.59 -35.16
C TYR A 540 2.05 2.10 -35.00
N PHE A 541 1.28 1.38 -34.19
CA PHE A 541 1.45 -0.05 -33.99
C PHE A 541 1.22 -0.86 -35.28
N ARG A 542 0.19 -0.54 -36.04
CA ARG A 542 -0.05 -1.21 -37.34
C ARG A 542 1.06 -0.98 -38.34
N LYS A 543 1.68 0.20 -38.34
CA LYS A 543 2.79 0.53 -39.23
C LYS A 543 4.06 -0.28 -38.94
N TRP A 544 4.40 -0.37 -37.65
CA TRP A 544 5.70 -0.91 -37.23
C TRP A 544 5.66 -2.38 -36.82
N PHE A 545 4.56 -2.84 -36.27
CA PHE A 545 4.36 -4.22 -35.87
C PHE A 545 3.51 -4.96 -36.91
N LYS A 546 4.06 -6.01 -37.50
CA LYS A 546 3.30 -6.87 -38.42
C LYS A 546 2.47 -7.84 -37.58
N PHE A 547 1.18 -7.54 -37.43
CA PHE A 547 0.26 -8.26 -36.56
C PHE A 547 -0.12 -9.68 -37.00
N ASP A 548 0.44 -10.19 -38.10
CA ASP A 548 0.05 -11.47 -38.68
C ASP A 548 0.97 -12.64 -38.32
N THR A 549 1.92 -12.45 -37.39
CA THR A 549 2.94 -13.45 -37.11
C THR A 549 3.31 -13.56 -35.66
N TYR A 550 3.37 -14.79 -35.18
CA TYR A 550 4.00 -15.14 -33.90
C TYR A 550 5.50 -15.10 -34.02
N ARG A 551 6.17 -14.60 -32.98
CA ARG A 551 7.60 -14.61 -32.90
C ARG A 551 8.09 -14.99 -31.54
N LYS A 552 9.15 -15.78 -31.55
CA LYS A 552 9.95 -16.14 -30.38
C LYS A 552 11.36 -15.62 -30.58
N VAL A 553 11.85 -14.83 -29.64
CA VAL A 553 13.24 -14.41 -29.59
C VAL A 553 13.89 -15.05 -28.39
N VAL A 554 14.98 -15.78 -28.64
CA VAL A 554 15.77 -16.44 -27.59
C VAL A 554 17.18 -15.88 -27.67
N PHE A 555 17.64 -15.29 -26.57
CA PHE A 555 19.01 -14.89 -26.43
C PHE A 555 19.80 -16.04 -25.84
N SER A 556 20.78 -16.52 -26.55
CA SER A 556 21.74 -17.53 -26.06
C SER A 556 23.14 -16.98 -26.16
N LYS A 557 23.96 -17.27 -25.16
CA LYS A 557 25.43 -17.08 -25.27
C LYS A 557 26.02 -18.19 -26.09
#